data_92d6bf334689d00c141e834238fe1854
#
_entry.id   92d6bf334689d00c141e834238fe1854
#
_cell.length_a   1.000
_cell.length_b   1.000
_cell.length_c   1.000
_cell.angle_alpha   90.00
_cell.angle_beta   90.00
_cell.angle_gamma   90.00
#
_symmetry.space_group_name_H-M   'P 1'
#
loop_
_entity.id
_entity.type
_entity.pdbx_description
1 polymer ?
#
loop_
_entity_poly.entity_id
_entity_poly.type
_entity_poly.pdbx_seq_one_letter_code
_entity_poly.pdbx_strand_id
1 'polypeptide(L)'
;MTAHQPFSRQVLAELLAFEEQPSLSLYMPTHRTFPERSQDPIRYKNLVRDLQTQLEQQHPDMDCAPLLEPFLALVEDQGFWNSNRDGIAVFGACDYFKVISVSQRVPQCAFANSHPYLKPLLRLVQSTERYQALCLTRNEVWLYEGSSEQLEKIELAEQVPRNQNEALGDELTPGDQQGFPNGFSRSGERGDAMMHEAAGGGKQDEINLDRERFFRAADKAILQYHSQPSGLPMILVALPENQAVFRAVSHNPNVLAQGIEGDPSRLSVEELRVHCSKLMAHSHADRVVDSLNRYGVAVGQGRSLDKLAEIAKAAWEGRVALLLVEAERQVPGQLDLDKGRLLIDETGDEQAPDVLDELILAVTRQGGEVVVVPPEHVMPTDTGAAAVCRF
;
A
#
# COMPACT_ATOMS: atom_id res chain seq x y z
N MET A 1 -9.31 -27.62 0.47
CA MET A 1 -9.80 -26.25 0.20
C MET A 1 -8.60 -25.32 0.27
N THR A 2 -8.12 -24.90 -0.85
CA THR A 2 -7.01 -23.94 -0.93
C THR A 2 -7.54 -22.59 -0.47
N ALA A 3 -7.11 -22.12 0.70
CA ALA A 3 -7.57 -20.84 1.24
C ALA A 3 -7.01 -19.69 0.42
N HIS A 4 -7.87 -18.85 -0.12
CA HIS A 4 -7.46 -17.58 -0.70
C HIS A 4 -6.78 -16.73 0.34
N GLN A 5 -5.52 -16.43 0.15
CA GLN A 5 -4.81 -15.50 1.02
C GLN A 5 -4.87 -14.09 0.40
N PRO A 6 -5.35 -13.07 1.12
CA PRO A 6 -5.27 -11.71 0.63
C PRO A 6 -3.79 -11.31 0.51
N PHE A 7 -3.47 -10.54 -0.50
CA PHE A 7 -2.12 -10.04 -0.68
C PHE A 7 -1.74 -9.09 0.47
N SER A 8 -0.53 -9.26 1.02
CA SER A 8 0.00 -8.41 2.09
C SER A 8 1.49 -8.14 1.89
N ARG A 9 2.01 -7.08 2.52
CA ARG A 9 3.45 -6.79 2.54
C ARG A 9 4.27 -7.94 3.11
N GLN A 10 3.72 -8.71 4.04
CA GLN A 10 4.36 -9.88 4.60
C GLN A 10 4.57 -10.97 3.54
N VAL A 11 3.56 -11.23 2.70
CA VAL A 11 3.66 -12.19 1.59
C VAL A 11 4.72 -11.74 0.58
N LEU A 12 4.81 -10.45 0.28
CA LEU A 12 5.87 -9.93 -0.58
C LEU A 12 7.25 -10.13 0.05
N ALA A 13 7.40 -9.87 1.36
CA ALA A 13 8.66 -10.09 2.06
C ALA A 13 9.06 -11.58 2.08
N GLU A 14 8.12 -12.51 2.24
CA GLU A 14 8.36 -13.95 2.13
C GLU A 14 8.87 -14.32 0.73
N LEU A 15 8.22 -13.81 -0.34
CA LEU A 15 8.60 -14.08 -1.71
C LEU A 15 9.96 -13.46 -2.08
N LEU A 16 10.30 -12.27 -1.56
CA LEU A 16 11.60 -11.64 -1.76
C LEU A 16 12.75 -12.41 -1.09
N ALA A 17 12.46 -13.06 0.04
CA ALA A 17 13.41 -13.88 0.79
C ALA A 17 13.50 -15.33 0.26
N PHE A 18 12.71 -15.65 -0.75
CA PHE A 18 12.62 -17.01 -1.27
C PHE A 18 13.86 -17.37 -2.11
N GLU A 19 14.50 -18.51 -1.79
CA GLU A 19 15.75 -18.96 -2.43
C GLU A 19 15.65 -20.36 -3.06
N GLU A 20 14.49 -21.03 -2.93
CA GLU A 20 14.31 -22.36 -3.50
C GLU A 20 14.16 -22.34 -5.03
N GLN A 21 14.81 -23.28 -5.69
CA GLN A 21 14.82 -23.39 -7.15
C GLN A 21 14.38 -24.79 -7.60
N PRO A 22 13.67 -24.90 -8.72
CA PRO A 22 13.07 -23.82 -9.51
C PRO A 22 11.85 -23.18 -8.81
N SER A 23 11.61 -21.90 -9.07
CA SER A 23 10.45 -21.17 -8.58
C SER A 23 9.46 -20.92 -9.70
N LEU A 24 8.21 -21.30 -9.47
CA LEU A 24 7.11 -21.13 -10.41
C LEU A 24 6.26 -19.93 -10.05
N SER A 25 5.94 -19.11 -11.03
CA SER A 25 5.08 -17.93 -10.87
C SER A 25 4.05 -17.90 -11.99
N LEU A 26 2.77 -17.82 -11.64
CA LEU A 26 1.67 -17.72 -12.58
C LEU A 26 0.77 -16.56 -12.20
N TYR A 27 0.48 -15.70 -13.16
CA TYR A 27 -0.48 -14.61 -13.03
C TYR A 27 -1.57 -14.74 -14.07
N MET A 28 -2.81 -14.52 -13.66
CA MET A 28 -3.93 -14.58 -14.57
C MET A 28 -5.06 -13.65 -14.13
N PRO A 29 -5.65 -12.85 -15.05
CA PRO A 29 -6.90 -12.15 -14.77
C PRO A 29 -8.04 -13.15 -14.67
N THR A 30 -8.91 -13.00 -13.68
CA THR A 30 -10.10 -13.82 -13.44
C THR A 30 -11.36 -12.99 -13.57
N HIS A 31 -12.51 -13.66 -13.76
CA HIS A 31 -13.79 -13.00 -13.99
C HIS A 31 -14.79 -13.36 -12.90
N ARG A 32 -15.59 -12.36 -12.49
CA ARG A 32 -16.63 -12.53 -11.45
C ARG A 32 -17.90 -13.15 -12.02
N THR A 33 -18.19 -12.92 -13.30
CA THR A 33 -19.47 -13.22 -13.94
C THR A 33 -19.35 -14.31 -15.01
N PHE A 34 -20.45 -15.01 -15.25
CA PHE A 34 -20.62 -15.91 -16.36
C PHE A 34 -21.01 -15.10 -17.62
N PRO A 35 -20.57 -15.44 -18.86
CA PRO A 35 -19.86 -16.69 -19.22
C PRO A 35 -18.32 -16.65 -19.08
N GLU A 36 -17.71 -15.47 -18.93
CA GLU A 36 -16.25 -15.29 -18.96
C GLU A 36 -15.54 -16.15 -17.90
N ARG A 37 -16.14 -16.25 -16.70
CA ARG A 37 -15.59 -17.07 -15.60
C ARG A 37 -15.42 -18.55 -15.99
N SER A 38 -16.25 -19.09 -16.87
CA SER A 38 -16.14 -20.48 -17.29
C SER A 38 -14.88 -20.79 -18.10
N GLN A 39 -14.24 -19.79 -18.65
CA GLN A 39 -12.99 -19.90 -19.41
C GLN A 39 -11.75 -19.82 -18.51
N ASP A 40 -11.89 -19.37 -17.26
CA ASP A 40 -10.76 -19.17 -16.35
C ASP A 40 -9.98 -20.47 -16.05
N PRO A 41 -10.62 -21.62 -15.74
CA PRO A 41 -9.91 -22.88 -15.54
C PRO A 41 -9.15 -23.34 -16.79
N ILE A 42 -9.70 -23.07 -17.98
CA ILE A 42 -9.10 -23.49 -19.26
C ILE A 42 -7.83 -22.65 -19.51
N ARG A 43 -7.90 -21.32 -19.31
CA ARG A 43 -6.75 -20.42 -19.46
C ARG A 43 -5.67 -20.76 -18.44
N TYR A 44 -6.07 -21.01 -17.20
CA TYR A 44 -5.15 -21.43 -16.14
C TYR A 44 -4.42 -22.73 -16.51
N LYS A 45 -5.14 -23.75 -16.99
CA LYS A 45 -4.57 -25.02 -17.44
C LYS A 45 -3.54 -24.82 -18.56
N ASN A 46 -3.78 -23.88 -19.47
CA ASN A 46 -2.81 -23.57 -20.52
C ASN A 46 -1.52 -22.96 -19.94
N LEU A 47 -1.63 -22.02 -18.99
CA LEU A 47 -0.47 -21.43 -18.31
C LEU A 47 0.32 -22.48 -17.49
N VAL A 48 -0.36 -23.44 -16.86
CA VAL A 48 0.32 -24.55 -16.18
C VAL A 48 1.09 -25.43 -17.18
N ARG A 49 0.55 -25.64 -18.38
CA ARG A 49 1.27 -26.36 -19.44
C ARG A 49 2.49 -25.58 -19.93
N ASP A 50 2.40 -24.25 -20.01
CA ASP A 50 3.54 -23.40 -20.35
C ASP A 50 4.64 -23.53 -19.29
N LEU A 51 4.28 -23.53 -17.98
CA LEU A 51 5.23 -23.79 -16.88
C LEU A 51 5.90 -25.16 -17.03
N GLN A 52 5.13 -26.20 -17.34
CA GLN A 52 5.66 -27.54 -17.56
C GLN A 52 6.70 -27.54 -18.68
N THR A 53 6.37 -26.90 -19.81
CA THR A 53 7.29 -26.83 -20.97
C THR A 53 8.59 -26.12 -20.61
N GLN A 54 8.51 -24.99 -19.88
CA GLN A 54 9.70 -24.26 -19.43
C GLN A 54 10.56 -25.10 -18.47
N LEU A 55 9.94 -25.79 -17.51
CA LEU A 55 10.65 -26.66 -16.58
C LEU A 55 11.39 -27.81 -17.28
N GLU A 56 10.71 -28.50 -18.21
CA GLU A 56 11.29 -29.60 -18.97
C GLU A 56 12.47 -29.14 -19.85
N GLN A 57 12.42 -27.92 -20.36
CA GLN A 57 13.52 -27.32 -21.14
C GLN A 57 14.69 -26.91 -20.28
N GLN A 58 14.44 -26.30 -19.12
CA GLN A 58 15.48 -25.79 -18.21
C GLN A 58 16.10 -26.90 -17.36
N HIS A 59 15.32 -27.92 -17.01
CA HIS A 59 15.70 -28.99 -16.10
C HIS A 59 15.32 -30.37 -16.67
N PRO A 60 15.92 -30.83 -17.81
CA PRO A 60 15.53 -32.05 -18.52
C PRO A 60 15.68 -33.32 -17.69
N ASP A 61 16.54 -33.33 -16.68
CA ASP A 61 16.78 -34.49 -15.81
C ASP A 61 15.95 -34.47 -14.52
N MET A 62 15.09 -33.45 -14.33
CA MET A 62 14.31 -33.26 -13.11
C MET A 62 12.90 -33.86 -13.28
N ASP A 63 12.42 -34.60 -12.27
CA ASP A 63 11.00 -34.95 -12.18
C ASP A 63 10.18 -33.70 -11.77
N CYS A 64 9.53 -33.07 -12.74
CA CYS A 64 8.75 -31.87 -12.55
C CYS A 64 7.32 -32.15 -12.00
N ALA A 65 6.89 -33.42 -11.95
CA ALA A 65 5.52 -33.78 -11.57
C ALA A 65 5.16 -33.32 -10.14
N PRO A 66 6.00 -33.48 -9.10
CA PRO A 66 5.67 -33.02 -7.75
C PRO A 66 5.49 -31.49 -7.63
N LEU A 67 6.24 -30.72 -8.42
CA LEU A 67 6.14 -29.26 -8.45
C LEU A 67 4.84 -28.77 -9.10
N LEU A 68 4.37 -29.50 -10.12
CA LEU A 68 3.18 -29.13 -10.88
C LEU A 68 1.89 -29.69 -10.28
N GLU A 69 1.97 -30.71 -9.43
CA GLU A 69 0.79 -31.35 -8.82
C GLU A 69 -0.14 -30.34 -8.12
N PRO A 70 0.34 -29.40 -7.26
CA PRO A 70 -0.53 -28.42 -6.62
C PRO A 70 -1.20 -27.47 -7.62
N PHE A 71 -0.51 -27.10 -8.69
CA PHE A 71 -1.08 -26.27 -9.76
C PHE A 71 -2.17 -27.01 -10.54
N LEU A 72 -1.95 -28.30 -10.85
CA LEU A 72 -2.92 -29.12 -11.55
C LEU A 72 -4.15 -29.40 -10.67
N ALA A 73 -3.96 -29.63 -9.37
CA ALA A 73 -5.06 -29.81 -8.42
C ALA A 73 -6.01 -28.59 -8.39
N LEU A 74 -5.47 -27.38 -8.55
CA LEU A 74 -6.25 -26.16 -8.57
C LEU A 74 -7.16 -26.05 -9.79
N VAL A 75 -6.80 -26.68 -10.94
CA VAL A 75 -7.64 -26.71 -12.15
C VAL A 75 -9.00 -27.32 -11.87
N GLU A 76 -9.03 -28.37 -11.03
CA GLU A 76 -10.24 -29.15 -10.74
C GLU A 76 -11.05 -28.58 -9.55
N ASP A 77 -10.54 -27.59 -8.85
CA ASP A 77 -11.23 -26.98 -7.68
C ASP A 77 -12.31 -25.98 -8.12
N GLN A 78 -13.52 -26.48 -8.34
CA GLN A 78 -14.67 -25.65 -8.73
C GLN A 78 -15.02 -24.61 -7.65
N GLY A 79 -14.80 -24.91 -6.37
CA GLY A 79 -15.05 -23.98 -5.26
C GLY A 79 -14.13 -22.75 -5.36
N PHE A 80 -12.86 -22.99 -5.70
CA PHE A 80 -11.90 -21.94 -5.97
C PHE A 80 -12.33 -21.06 -7.14
N TRP A 81 -12.66 -21.63 -8.29
CA TRP A 81 -13.05 -20.85 -9.47
C TRP A 81 -14.34 -20.06 -9.31
N ASN A 82 -15.22 -20.48 -8.41
CA ASN A 82 -16.47 -19.76 -8.12
C ASN A 82 -16.29 -18.56 -7.18
N SER A 83 -15.18 -18.46 -6.46
CA SER A 83 -14.92 -17.42 -5.47
C SER A 83 -13.89 -16.37 -5.90
N ASN A 84 -13.35 -16.45 -7.12
CA ASN A 84 -12.34 -15.54 -7.64
C ASN A 84 -12.89 -14.15 -7.92
N ARG A 85 -11.98 -13.15 -7.80
CA ARG A 85 -12.27 -11.73 -8.07
C ARG A 85 -11.73 -11.31 -9.44
N ASP A 86 -10.75 -10.41 -9.47
CA ASP A 86 -10.28 -9.78 -10.71
C ASP A 86 -8.97 -10.38 -11.21
N GLY A 87 -8.26 -11.11 -10.35
CA GLY A 87 -7.03 -11.80 -10.72
C GLY A 87 -6.51 -12.74 -9.64
N ILE A 88 -5.59 -13.60 -10.06
CA ILE A 88 -4.84 -14.49 -9.17
C ILE A 88 -3.34 -14.41 -9.48
N ALA A 89 -2.53 -14.61 -8.44
CA ALA A 89 -1.12 -14.92 -8.54
C ALA A 89 -0.86 -16.22 -7.80
N VAL A 90 -0.18 -17.17 -8.45
CA VAL A 90 0.12 -18.51 -7.88
C VAL A 90 1.62 -18.70 -7.90
N PHE A 91 2.18 -19.08 -6.75
CA PHE A 91 3.60 -19.35 -6.59
C PHE A 91 3.82 -20.75 -6.08
N GLY A 92 4.83 -21.42 -6.61
CA GLY A 92 5.20 -22.76 -6.19
C GLY A 92 6.70 -23.01 -6.29
N ALA A 93 7.19 -23.89 -5.40
CA ALA A 93 8.51 -24.47 -5.43
C ALA A 93 8.44 -25.82 -4.69
N CYS A 94 9.56 -26.48 -4.42
CA CYS A 94 9.59 -27.85 -3.91
C CYS A 94 8.63 -28.11 -2.73
N ASP A 95 8.70 -27.28 -1.68
CA ASP A 95 7.87 -27.42 -0.47
C ASP A 95 6.96 -26.18 -0.25
N TYR A 96 6.75 -25.40 -1.30
CA TYR A 96 6.00 -24.15 -1.20
C TYR A 96 4.92 -24.06 -2.27
N PHE A 97 3.70 -23.79 -1.85
CA PHE A 97 2.60 -23.49 -2.75
C PHE A 97 1.70 -22.42 -2.15
N LYS A 98 1.50 -21.33 -2.87
CA LYS A 98 0.70 -20.19 -2.38
C LYS A 98 -0.18 -19.62 -3.48
N VAL A 99 -1.45 -19.42 -3.17
CA VAL A 99 -2.42 -18.77 -4.05
C VAL A 99 -2.85 -17.44 -3.45
N ILE A 100 -2.68 -16.38 -4.20
CA ILE A 100 -2.98 -15.00 -3.81
C ILE A 100 -4.11 -14.49 -4.71
N SER A 101 -5.23 -14.11 -4.10
CA SER A 101 -6.30 -13.40 -4.82
C SER A 101 -5.97 -11.92 -4.86
N VAL A 102 -6.06 -11.33 -6.03
CA VAL A 102 -5.82 -9.91 -6.25
C VAL A 102 -7.10 -9.24 -6.79
N SER A 103 -7.33 -8.04 -6.31
CA SER A 103 -8.53 -7.25 -6.59
C SER A 103 -8.36 -6.32 -7.79
N GLN A 104 -7.27 -6.49 -8.52
CA GLN A 104 -6.98 -5.74 -9.74
C GLN A 104 -6.59 -6.71 -10.85
N ARG A 105 -6.74 -6.24 -12.07
CA ARG A 105 -6.35 -7.00 -13.24
C ARG A 105 -4.82 -7.14 -13.30
N VAL A 106 -4.35 -8.38 -13.36
CA VAL A 106 -2.93 -8.73 -13.54
C VAL A 106 -2.66 -9.17 -14.97
N PRO A 107 -1.40 -9.14 -15.44
CA PRO A 107 -1.05 -9.74 -16.73
C PRO A 107 -1.35 -11.23 -16.74
N GLN A 108 -1.48 -11.81 -17.92
CA GLN A 108 -1.56 -13.26 -18.09
C GLN A 108 -0.16 -13.75 -18.47
N CYS A 109 0.55 -14.36 -17.52
CA CYS A 109 1.90 -14.86 -17.73
C CYS A 109 2.24 -15.99 -16.76
N ALA A 110 3.22 -16.81 -17.15
CA ALA A 110 3.72 -17.91 -16.35
C ALA A 110 5.24 -18.06 -16.57
N PHE A 111 6.00 -18.12 -15.48
CA PHE A 111 7.45 -18.21 -15.51
C PHE A 111 7.97 -19.29 -14.57
N ALA A 112 8.91 -20.08 -15.06
CA ALA A 112 9.74 -21.00 -14.27
C ALA A 112 11.15 -20.39 -14.21
N ASN A 113 11.52 -19.81 -13.06
CA ASN A 113 12.77 -19.08 -12.88
C ASN A 113 13.53 -19.55 -11.63
N SER A 114 14.72 -18.99 -11.40
CA SER A 114 15.47 -19.19 -10.17
C SER A 114 14.86 -18.48 -8.95
N HIS A 115 13.93 -17.56 -9.15
CA HIS A 115 13.22 -16.80 -8.10
C HIS A 115 11.81 -16.43 -8.55
N PRO A 116 10.91 -16.10 -7.61
CA PRO A 116 9.55 -15.66 -7.95
C PRO A 116 9.55 -14.41 -8.82
N TYR A 117 8.66 -14.37 -9.82
CA TYR A 117 8.43 -13.19 -10.64
C TYR A 117 7.58 -12.17 -9.88
N LEU A 118 8.15 -11.03 -9.48
CA LEU A 118 7.57 -10.13 -8.49
C LEU A 118 7.04 -8.82 -9.05
N LYS A 119 7.42 -8.43 -10.25
CA LYS A 119 7.06 -7.12 -10.83
C LYS A 119 5.55 -6.83 -10.82
N PRO A 120 4.64 -7.76 -11.20
CA PRO A 120 3.21 -7.52 -11.12
C PRO A 120 2.71 -7.32 -9.68
N LEU A 121 3.26 -8.08 -8.70
CA LEU A 121 2.90 -7.91 -7.30
C LEU A 121 3.37 -6.58 -6.73
N LEU A 122 4.56 -6.14 -7.07
CA LEU A 122 5.08 -4.83 -6.65
C LEU A 122 4.20 -3.70 -7.17
N ARG A 123 3.80 -3.77 -8.44
CA ARG A 123 2.82 -2.83 -9.00
C ARG A 123 1.53 -2.81 -8.18
N LEU A 124 1.01 -3.98 -7.83
CA LEU A 124 -0.20 -4.09 -7.00
C LEU A 124 0.01 -3.48 -5.61
N VAL A 125 1.13 -3.78 -4.93
CA VAL A 125 1.43 -3.16 -3.62
C VAL A 125 1.43 -1.65 -3.70
N GLN A 126 2.02 -1.12 -4.75
CA GLN A 126 2.16 0.33 -4.93
C GLN A 126 0.84 1.00 -5.30
N SER A 127 -0.06 0.28 -6.00
CA SER A 127 -1.36 0.80 -6.46
C SER A 127 -2.53 0.47 -5.53
N THR A 128 -2.48 -0.66 -4.79
CA THR A 128 -3.56 -1.12 -3.90
C THR A 128 -3.16 -0.85 -2.45
N GLU A 129 -3.05 0.41 -2.11
CA GLU A 129 -2.69 0.76 -0.76
C GLU A 129 -3.85 0.54 0.20
N ARG A 130 -3.62 -0.32 1.17
CA ARG A 130 -4.39 -0.28 2.41
C ARG A 130 -4.05 1.03 3.11
N TYR A 131 -5.04 1.61 3.73
CA TYR A 131 -4.91 2.85 4.47
C TYR A 131 -5.71 2.79 5.76
N GLN A 132 -5.35 3.67 6.67
CA GLN A 132 -6.16 4.00 7.82
C GLN A 132 -6.83 5.34 7.58
N ALA A 133 -8.11 5.48 7.95
CA ALA A 133 -8.83 6.74 7.94
C ALA A 133 -9.16 7.13 9.38
N LEU A 134 -8.45 8.14 9.90
CA LEU A 134 -8.66 8.69 11.22
C LEU A 134 -9.71 9.80 11.14
N CYS A 135 -10.86 9.51 11.70
CA CYS A 135 -12.00 10.42 11.76
C CYS A 135 -11.95 11.21 13.07
N LEU A 136 -11.98 12.54 12.96
CA LEU A 136 -11.90 13.46 14.09
C LEU A 136 -13.08 14.41 14.07
N THR A 137 -13.79 14.47 15.18
CA THR A 137 -14.60 15.62 15.55
C THR A 137 -13.86 16.43 16.63
N ARG A 138 -14.45 17.49 17.10
CA ARG A 138 -13.90 18.24 18.21
C ARG A 138 -13.71 17.39 19.47
N ASN A 139 -14.63 16.44 19.71
CA ASN A 139 -14.78 15.73 20.98
C ASN A 139 -14.51 14.24 20.87
N GLU A 140 -14.45 13.66 19.68
CA GLU A 140 -14.39 12.22 19.46
C GLU A 140 -13.41 11.85 18.36
N VAL A 141 -12.89 10.62 18.46
CA VAL A 141 -12.01 10.01 17.46
C VAL A 141 -12.42 8.55 17.25
N TRP A 142 -12.37 8.13 15.99
CA TRP A 142 -12.52 6.74 15.59
C TRP A 142 -11.70 6.44 14.35
N LEU A 143 -11.41 5.17 14.14
CA LEU A 143 -10.51 4.70 13.10
C LEU A 143 -11.21 3.71 12.18
N TYR A 144 -10.98 3.88 10.88
CA TYR A 144 -11.26 2.87 9.88
C TYR A 144 -9.97 2.35 9.28
N GLU A 145 -10.00 1.11 8.80
CA GLU A 145 -8.94 0.53 7.99
C GLU A 145 -9.54 -0.17 6.78
N GLY A 146 -8.91 -0.03 5.64
CA GLY A 146 -9.43 -0.61 4.42
C GLY A 146 -8.57 -0.35 3.19
N SER A 147 -9.20 -0.53 2.05
CA SER A 147 -8.61 -0.36 0.72
C SER A 147 -9.62 0.33 -0.21
N SER A 148 -9.31 0.37 -1.50
CA SER A 148 -10.26 0.85 -2.51
C SER A 148 -11.57 0.03 -2.58
N GLU A 149 -11.60 -1.20 -2.05
CA GLU A 149 -12.75 -2.10 -2.15
C GLU A 149 -13.61 -2.15 -0.91
N GLN A 150 -13.00 -2.08 0.26
CA GLN A 150 -13.71 -2.21 1.54
C GLN A 150 -13.10 -1.28 2.59
N LEU A 151 -13.94 -0.80 3.48
CA LEU A 151 -13.55 0.04 4.61
C LEU A 151 -14.30 -0.43 5.85
N GLU A 152 -13.56 -0.81 6.87
CA GLU A 152 -14.11 -1.35 8.11
C GLU A 152 -13.72 -0.49 9.30
N LYS A 153 -14.66 -0.29 10.24
CA LYS A 153 -14.35 0.42 11.48
C LYS A 153 -13.51 -0.49 12.38
N ILE A 154 -12.35 0.01 12.81
CA ILE A 154 -11.45 -0.69 13.70
C ILE A 154 -11.83 -0.36 15.15
N GLU A 155 -11.84 -1.38 16.00
CA GLU A 155 -11.94 -1.16 17.42
C GLU A 155 -10.62 -0.57 17.94
N LEU A 156 -10.71 0.60 18.56
CA LEU A 156 -9.53 1.25 19.14
C LEU A 156 -9.07 0.49 20.39
N ALA A 157 -7.75 0.36 20.54
CA ALA A 157 -7.15 -0.22 21.73
C ALA A 157 -7.62 0.53 23.00
N GLU A 158 -7.70 -0.15 24.12
CA GLU A 158 -8.19 0.43 25.39
C GLU A 158 -7.41 1.68 25.83
N GLN A 159 -6.15 1.76 25.44
CA GLN A 159 -5.27 2.89 25.76
C GLN A 159 -5.49 4.11 24.87
N VAL A 160 -6.28 4.00 23.81
CA VAL A 160 -6.60 5.12 22.91
C VAL A 160 -7.85 5.82 23.43
N PRO A 161 -7.75 7.10 23.85
CA PRO A 161 -8.92 7.85 24.29
C PRO A 161 -9.85 8.11 23.10
N ARG A 162 -11.11 7.70 23.23
CA ARG A 162 -12.13 7.82 22.17
C ARG A 162 -12.79 9.20 22.16
N ASN A 163 -12.73 9.88 23.31
CA ASN A 163 -13.32 11.21 23.51
C ASN A 163 -12.52 12.04 24.49
N GLN A 164 -12.85 13.34 24.58
CA GLN A 164 -12.20 14.27 25.48
C GLN A 164 -12.30 13.86 26.96
N ASN A 165 -13.42 13.27 27.39
CA ASN A 165 -13.58 12.85 28.78
C ASN A 165 -12.62 11.72 29.16
N GLU A 166 -12.40 10.78 28.26
CA GLU A 166 -11.41 9.69 28.44
C GLU A 166 -9.97 10.21 28.45
N ALA A 167 -9.69 11.26 27.67
CA ALA A 167 -8.35 11.83 27.55
C ALA A 167 -7.97 12.73 28.74
N LEU A 168 -8.90 13.53 29.22
CA LEU A 168 -8.64 14.65 30.15
C LEU A 168 -9.25 14.44 31.54
N GLY A 169 -10.28 13.58 31.66
CA GLY A 169 -10.92 13.32 32.94
C GLY A 169 -11.38 14.60 33.66
N ASP A 170 -10.93 14.76 34.91
CA ASP A 170 -11.27 15.92 35.74
C ASP A 170 -10.59 17.25 35.29
N GLU A 171 -9.66 17.20 34.36
CA GLU A 171 -9.00 18.40 33.78
C GLU A 171 -9.82 19.05 32.68
N LEU A 172 -10.96 18.45 32.29
CA LEU A 172 -11.82 18.98 31.25
C LEU A 172 -12.53 20.26 31.73
N THR A 173 -12.45 21.31 30.92
CA THR A 173 -13.21 22.55 31.16
C THR A 173 -14.71 22.27 31.11
N PRO A 174 -15.50 22.60 32.17
CA PRO A 174 -16.93 22.35 32.18
C PRO A 174 -17.63 23.01 31.00
N GLY A 175 -18.27 22.23 30.14
CA GLY A 175 -19.09 22.72 29.05
C GLY A 175 -20.28 23.54 29.58
N ASP A 176 -20.79 24.49 28.80
CA ASP A 176 -22.04 25.15 29.13
C ASP A 176 -23.18 24.13 29.16
N GLN A 177 -23.54 23.68 30.34
CA GLN A 177 -24.90 23.23 30.55
C GLN A 177 -25.77 24.47 30.34
N GLN A 178 -26.59 24.47 29.28
CA GLN A 178 -27.68 25.43 29.17
C GLN A 178 -28.61 25.23 30.36
N GLY A 179 -28.25 25.85 31.47
CA GLY A 179 -29.12 26.01 32.60
C GLY A 179 -30.25 26.95 32.21
N PHE A 180 -31.45 26.43 32.10
CA PHE A 180 -32.66 27.26 32.07
C PHE A 180 -32.62 28.25 33.24
N PRO A 181 -32.79 29.54 33.01
CA PRO A 181 -32.92 30.45 34.10
C PRO A 181 -34.32 30.35 34.71
N ASN A 182 -34.46 29.45 35.72
CA ASN A 182 -35.58 29.51 36.64
C ASN A 182 -35.13 30.33 37.85
N GLY A 183 -35.67 31.50 37.98
CA GLY A 183 -35.44 32.14 39.23
C GLY A 183 -35.83 33.58 39.29
N PHE A 184 -37.03 33.84 39.68
CA PHE A 184 -37.51 35.07 40.30
C PHE A 184 -36.45 35.71 41.19
N SER A 185 -36.13 36.95 40.95
CA SER A 185 -35.45 37.74 41.97
C SER A 185 -35.99 39.14 42.06
N ARG A 186 -36.22 39.51 43.27
CA ARG A 186 -36.83 40.75 43.79
C ARG A 186 -35.71 41.75 44.06
N SER A 187 -35.90 42.95 43.56
CA SER A 187 -35.52 44.25 44.04
C SER A 187 -34.22 44.49 44.87
N GLY A 188 -33.42 45.44 44.42
CA GLY A 188 -32.79 46.36 45.32
C GLY A 188 -31.39 46.84 44.93
N GLU A 189 -31.32 48.12 44.60
CA GLU A 189 -30.22 49.10 44.75
C GLU A 189 -29.11 49.22 43.70
N ARG A 190 -28.94 50.48 43.35
CA ARG A 190 -27.96 51.08 42.44
C ARG A 190 -26.54 50.84 42.89
N GLY A 191 -25.67 50.48 41.98
CA GLY A 191 -24.25 50.52 42.14
C GLY A 191 -23.56 50.29 40.80
N ASP A 192 -22.77 51.23 40.38
CA ASP A 192 -21.93 51.39 39.20
C ASP A 192 -21.65 50.19 38.30
N ALA A 193 -22.08 50.34 37.05
CA ALA A 193 -21.69 49.47 35.95
C ALA A 193 -20.21 49.72 35.59
N MET A 194 -19.32 48.90 36.14
CA MET A 194 -18.03 48.65 35.48
C MET A 194 -18.27 47.54 34.45
N MET A 195 -18.13 47.91 33.20
CA MET A 195 -18.06 47.01 32.04
C MET A 195 -17.00 45.93 32.28
N HIS A 196 -17.40 44.68 32.47
CA HIS A 196 -16.55 43.54 32.23
C HIS A 196 -16.82 42.99 30.81
N GLU A 197 -16.28 43.70 29.83
CA GLU A 197 -16.02 43.16 28.50
C GLU A 197 -14.67 42.42 28.50
N ALA A 198 -14.58 41.26 29.13
CA ALA A 198 -13.36 40.43 29.05
C ALA A 198 -13.61 38.95 29.42
N ALA A 199 -14.84 38.44 29.42
CA ALA A 199 -15.10 37.06 29.83
C ALA A 199 -15.36 36.09 28.67
N GLY A 200 -15.37 36.56 27.43
CA GLY A 200 -15.63 35.67 26.25
C GLY A 200 -14.38 35.01 25.66
N GLY A 201 -13.21 35.63 25.79
CA GLY A 201 -11.95 35.12 25.22
C GLY A 201 -11.39 33.91 25.98
N GLY A 202 -11.36 33.98 27.31
CA GLY A 202 -10.71 32.95 28.13
C GLY A 202 -11.37 31.56 28.03
N LYS A 203 -12.70 31.53 27.98
CA LYS A 203 -13.42 30.21 27.87
C LYS A 203 -13.23 29.55 26.52
N GLN A 204 -13.21 30.30 25.42
CA GLN A 204 -12.94 29.76 24.09
C GLN A 204 -11.50 29.27 23.96
N ASP A 205 -10.57 29.95 24.59
CA ASP A 205 -9.15 29.56 24.62
C ASP A 205 -8.96 28.28 25.44
N GLU A 206 -9.63 28.12 26.57
CA GLU A 206 -9.64 26.88 27.36
C GLU A 206 -10.21 25.69 26.58
N ILE A 207 -11.34 25.89 25.89
CA ILE A 207 -11.97 24.87 25.03
C ILE A 207 -11.03 24.47 23.86
N ASN A 208 -10.29 25.40 23.29
CA ASN A 208 -9.32 25.11 22.24
C ASN A 208 -8.10 24.36 22.81
N LEU A 209 -7.67 24.67 24.01
CA LEU A 209 -6.58 24.00 24.71
C LEU A 209 -6.95 22.54 25.03
N ASP A 210 -8.17 22.27 25.48
CA ASP A 210 -8.67 20.92 25.76
C ASP A 210 -8.73 20.08 24.49
N ARG A 211 -9.16 20.66 23.36
CA ARG A 211 -9.13 20.00 22.04
C ARG A 211 -7.69 19.63 21.65
N GLU A 212 -6.74 20.53 21.83
CA GLU A 212 -5.33 20.29 21.53
C GLU A 212 -4.74 19.17 22.40
N ARG A 213 -5.01 19.19 23.70
CA ARG A 213 -4.59 18.15 24.65
C ARG A 213 -5.17 16.78 24.29
N PHE A 214 -6.47 16.74 23.96
CA PHE A 214 -7.13 15.52 23.49
C PHE A 214 -6.47 14.98 22.24
N PHE A 215 -6.26 15.79 21.22
CA PHE A 215 -5.66 15.37 19.97
C PHE A 215 -4.21 14.87 20.16
N ARG A 216 -3.46 15.50 21.03
CA ARG A 216 -2.10 15.06 21.39
C ARG A 216 -2.10 13.69 22.08
N ALA A 217 -3.04 13.47 23.00
CA ALA A 217 -3.18 12.19 23.68
C ALA A 217 -3.63 11.08 22.71
N ALA A 218 -4.62 11.37 21.85
CA ALA A 218 -5.11 10.47 20.83
C ALA A 218 -4.01 10.13 19.79
N ASP A 219 -3.28 11.13 19.26
CA ASP A 219 -2.20 10.91 18.30
C ASP A 219 -1.12 9.96 18.85
N LYS A 220 -0.67 10.23 20.08
CA LYS A 220 0.36 9.41 20.73
C LYS A 220 -0.07 7.95 20.86
N ALA A 221 -1.30 7.72 21.30
CA ALA A 221 -1.82 6.37 21.49
C ALA A 221 -2.11 5.67 20.14
N ILE A 222 -2.70 6.37 19.16
CA ILE A 222 -2.93 5.85 17.81
C ILE A 222 -1.60 5.50 17.12
N LEU A 223 -0.59 6.34 17.24
CA LEU A 223 0.75 6.04 16.72
C LEU A 223 1.27 4.73 17.28
N GLN A 224 1.22 4.56 18.59
CA GLN A 224 1.77 3.39 19.27
C GLN A 224 1.01 2.10 18.99
N TYR A 225 -0.33 2.15 19.01
CA TYR A 225 -1.16 0.93 18.99
C TYR A 225 -1.75 0.58 17.62
N HIS A 226 -1.78 1.53 16.67
CA HIS A 226 -2.37 1.32 15.35
C HIS A 226 -1.44 1.64 14.20
N SER A 227 -0.82 2.84 14.17
CA SER A 227 -0.03 3.28 13.01
C SER A 227 1.31 2.56 12.90
N GLN A 228 2.08 2.46 13.99
CA GLN A 228 3.36 1.75 13.96
C GLN A 228 3.22 0.26 13.66
N PRO A 229 2.28 -0.49 14.29
CA PRO A 229 2.12 -1.91 13.99
C PRO A 229 1.64 -2.19 12.57
N SER A 230 0.78 -1.33 12.01
CA SER A 230 0.26 -1.50 10.66
C SER A 230 1.21 -1.00 9.57
N GLY A 231 1.98 0.06 9.84
CA GLY A 231 2.80 0.77 8.86
C GLY A 231 1.99 1.39 7.71
N LEU A 232 0.66 1.48 7.86
CA LEU A 232 -0.24 1.97 6.82
C LEU A 232 -0.25 3.50 6.79
N PRO A 233 -0.39 4.12 5.60
CA PRO A 233 -0.66 5.54 5.49
C PRO A 233 -1.99 5.89 6.15
N MET A 234 -2.04 7.03 6.81
CA MET A 234 -3.20 7.50 7.56
C MET A 234 -3.79 8.76 6.93
N ILE A 235 -5.04 8.67 6.52
CA ILE A 235 -5.84 9.78 6.01
C ILE A 235 -6.57 10.44 7.16
N LEU A 236 -6.41 11.74 7.31
CA LEU A 236 -7.14 12.53 8.29
C LEU A 236 -8.49 12.98 7.71
N VAL A 237 -9.58 12.66 8.40
CA VAL A 237 -10.95 13.02 7.99
C VAL A 237 -11.57 13.89 9.08
N ALA A 238 -11.65 15.18 8.83
CA ALA A 238 -12.15 16.15 9.80
C ALA A 238 -12.48 17.49 9.14
N LEU A 239 -13.18 18.35 9.86
CA LEU A 239 -13.31 19.74 9.50
C LEU A 239 -11.93 20.44 9.43
N PRO A 240 -11.73 21.44 8.56
CA PRO A 240 -10.43 22.09 8.36
C PRO A 240 -9.76 22.57 9.65
N GLU A 241 -10.54 23.16 10.57
CA GLU A 241 -10.05 23.64 11.86
C GLU A 241 -9.54 22.51 12.78
N ASN A 242 -10.15 21.32 12.73
CA ASN A 242 -9.70 20.16 13.49
C ASN A 242 -8.47 19.52 12.85
N GLN A 243 -8.40 19.47 11.51
CA GLN A 243 -7.21 19.02 10.80
C GLN A 243 -5.99 19.90 11.13
N ALA A 244 -6.17 21.21 11.12
CA ALA A 244 -5.09 22.15 11.43
C ALA A 244 -4.54 21.94 12.86
N VAL A 245 -5.43 21.81 13.85
CA VAL A 245 -5.02 21.55 15.24
C VAL A 245 -4.35 20.19 15.39
N PHE A 246 -4.93 19.13 14.79
CA PHE A 246 -4.34 17.79 14.87
C PHE A 246 -2.94 17.77 14.24
N ARG A 247 -2.77 18.32 13.05
CA ARG A 247 -1.47 18.38 12.37
C ARG A 247 -0.40 19.16 13.14
N ALA A 248 -0.81 20.20 13.88
CA ALA A 248 0.11 20.99 14.72
C ALA A 248 0.66 20.19 15.90
N VAL A 249 -0.07 19.19 16.40
CA VAL A 249 0.31 18.38 17.57
C VAL A 249 0.76 16.98 17.23
N SER A 250 0.45 16.48 16.04
CA SER A 250 0.75 15.12 15.61
C SER A 250 2.23 14.92 15.33
N HIS A 251 2.75 13.79 15.80
CA HIS A 251 4.10 13.30 15.52
C HIS A 251 4.05 11.98 14.73
N ASN A 252 2.87 11.61 14.22
CA ASN A 252 2.68 10.38 13.48
C ASN A 252 3.17 10.53 12.02
N PRO A 253 4.28 9.87 11.63
CA PRO A 253 4.86 9.99 10.30
C PRO A 253 3.97 9.38 9.20
N ASN A 254 2.99 8.57 9.58
CA ASN A 254 2.08 7.91 8.63
C ASN A 254 0.90 8.81 8.22
N VAL A 255 0.69 9.96 8.87
CA VAL A 255 -0.36 10.90 8.51
C VAL A 255 -0.02 11.59 7.19
N LEU A 256 -0.86 11.39 6.18
CA LEU A 256 -0.69 12.00 4.86
C LEU A 256 -0.84 13.53 4.93
N ALA A 257 -0.08 14.24 4.09
CA ALA A 257 -0.14 15.70 3.99
C ALA A 257 -1.56 16.18 3.60
N GLN A 258 -2.21 15.46 2.70
CA GLN A 258 -3.59 15.72 2.32
C GLN A 258 -4.55 14.94 3.22
N GLY A 259 -5.74 15.51 3.48
CA GLY A 259 -6.83 14.89 4.22
C GLY A 259 -8.17 15.15 3.56
N ILE A 260 -9.21 14.53 4.08
CA ILE A 260 -10.59 14.73 3.62
C ILE A 260 -11.25 15.78 4.52
N GLU A 261 -11.60 16.91 3.91
CA GLU A 261 -12.27 18.01 4.60
C GLU A 261 -13.79 17.74 4.68
N GLY A 262 -14.31 17.66 5.90
CA GLY A 262 -15.71 17.42 6.16
C GLY A 262 -15.97 16.92 7.56
N ASP A 263 -17.23 16.95 7.96
CA ASP A 263 -17.66 16.33 9.22
C ASP A 263 -17.78 14.81 9.03
N PRO A 264 -16.88 14.00 9.61
CA PRO A 264 -16.89 12.55 9.40
C PRO A 264 -18.13 11.85 9.95
N SER A 265 -18.86 12.48 10.87
CA SER A 265 -20.10 11.91 11.43
C SER A 265 -21.26 11.94 10.43
N ARG A 266 -21.15 12.74 9.36
CA ARG A 266 -22.17 12.87 8.30
C ARG A 266 -21.90 12.00 7.08
N LEU A 267 -20.72 11.40 6.98
CA LEU A 267 -20.36 10.54 5.87
C LEU A 267 -20.77 9.09 6.15
N SER A 268 -21.40 8.47 5.19
CA SER A 268 -21.55 7.01 5.19
C SER A 268 -20.19 6.33 4.99
N VAL A 269 -20.06 5.08 5.43
CA VAL A 269 -18.82 4.31 5.24
C VAL A 269 -18.45 4.22 3.75
N GLU A 270 -19.45 4.10 2.88
CA GLU A 270 -19.22 4.00 1.43
C GLU A 270 -18.71 5.32 0.83
N GLU A 271 -19.30 6.47 1.21
CA GLU A 271 -18.80 7.78 0.78
C GLU A 271 -17.38 8.03 1.28
N LEU A 272 -17.12 7.68 2.55
CA LEU A 272 -15.78 7.76 3.12
C LEU A 272 -14.78 6.89 2.34
N ARG A 273 -15.16 5.65 2.03
CA ARG A 273 -14.33 4.74 1.22
C ARG A 273 -13.98 5.34 -0.14
N VAL A 274 -14.98 5.88 -0.85
CA VAL A 274 -14.78 6.50 -2.17
C VAL A 274 -13.83 7.70 -2.09
N HIS A 275 -14.00 8.58 -1.10
CA HIS A 275 -13.12 9.73 -0.90
C HIS A 275 -11.69 9.30 -0.57
N CYS A 276 -11.52 8.35 0.36
CA CYS A 276 -10.22 7.83 0.73
C CYS A 276 -9.51 7.16 -0.46
N SER A 277 -10.21 6.32 -1.22
CA SER A 277 -9.64 5.63 -2.39
C SER A 277 -9.17 6.63 -3.46
N LYS A 278 -9.94 7.69 -3.70
CA LYS A 278 -9.57 8.75 -4.64
C LYS A 278 -8.33 9.51 -4.18
N LEU A 279 -8.22 9.80 -2.88
CA LEU A 279 -7.06 10.48 -2.31
C LEU A 279 -5.82 9.57 -2.39
N MET A 280 -5.96 8.29 -2.09
CA MET A 280 -4.87 7.33 -2.17
C MET A 280 -4.34 7.14 -3.61
N ALA A 281 -5.24 7.06 -4.59
CA ALA A 281 -4.84 6.99 -6.00
C ALA A 281 -4.03 8.23 -6.42
N HIS A 282 -4.43 9.42 -5.96
CA HIS A 282 -3.69 10.67 -6.20
C HIS A 282 -2.30 10.64 -5.53
N SER A 283 -2.25 10.23 -4.27
CA SER A 283 -0.99 10.10 -3.52
C SER A 283 -0.03 9.10 -4.17
N HIS A 284 -0.54 8.02 -4.78
CA HIS A 284 0.30 7.08 -5.54
C HIS A 284 0.88 7.74 -6.80
N ALA A 285 0.04 8.42 -7.58
CA ALA A 285 0.50 9.14 -8.78
C ALA A 285 1.55 10.20 -8.42
N ASP A 286 1.34 10.97 -7.36
CA ASP A 286 2.30 11.97 -6.86
C ASP A 286 3.66 11.34 -6.50
N ARG A 287 3.67 10.14 -5.88
CA ARG A 287 4.93 9.44 -5.55
C ARG A 287 5.67 8.95 -6.79
N VAL A 288 4.95 8.48 -7.82
CA VAL A 288 5.58 8.14 -9.10
C VAL A 288 6.21 9.37 -9.74
N VAL A 289 5.47 10.49 -9.80
CA VAL A 289 5.98 11.77 -10.32
C VAL A 289 7.20 12.25 -9.52
N ASP A 290 7.17 12.17 -8.21
CA ASP A 290 8.29 12.58 -7.34
C ASP A 290 9.54 11.72 -7.60
N SER A 291 9.36 10.42 -7.78
CA SER A 291 10.44 9.49 -8.12
C SER A 291 11.04 9.78 -9.50
N LEU A 292 10.22 10.12 -10.50
CA LEU A 292 10.67 10.58 -11.81
C LEU A 292 11.45 11.90 -11.70
N ASN A 293 10.99 12.84 -10.87
CA ASN A 293 11.69 14.10 -10.63
C ASN A 293 13.04 13.87 -9.92
N ARG A 294 13.12 12.97 -8.95
CA ARG A 294 14.37 12.57 -8.28
C ARG A 294 15.38 12.04 -9.31
N TYR A 295 14.94 11.24 -10.28
CA TYR A 295 15.79 10.80 -11.37
C TYR A 295 16.27 11.99 -12.22
N GLY A 296 15.38 12.90 -12.61
CA GLY A 296 15.74 14.10 -13.37
C GLY A 296 16.82 14.95 -12.67
N VAL A 297 16.71 15.12 -11.35
CA VAL A 297 17.73 15.80 -10.53
C VAL A 297 19.05 15.04 -10.55
N ALA A 298 19.01 13.71 -10.44
CA ALA A 298 20.20 12.86 -10.46
C ALA A 298 20.94 12.89 -11.80
N VAL A 299 20.23 13.04 -12.91
CA VAL A 299 20.84 13.25 -14.25
C VAL A 299 21.75 14.47 -14.23
N GLY A 300 21.27 15.60 -13.70
CA GLY A 300 22.05 16.83 -13.58
C GLY A 300 23.27 16.72 -12.64
N GLN A 301 23.27 15.71 -11.76
CA GLN A 301 24.34 15.45 -10.79
C GLN A 301 25.30 14.34 -11.24
N GLY A 302 25.08 13.71 -12.39
CA GLY A 302 25.89 12.57 -12.87
C GLY A 302 25.73 11.29 -12.03
N ARG A 303 24.60 11.14 -11.32
CA ARG A 303 24.29 9.98 -10.46
C ARG A 303 23.16 9.11 -11.02
N SER A 304 22.80 9.30 -12.26
CA SER A 304 21.77 8.51 -12.94
C SER A 304 22.40 7.45 -13.84
N LEU A 305 21.69 6.33 -13.99
CA LEU A 305 22.02 5.27 -14.95
C LEU A 305 20.77 4.95 -15.77
N ASP A 306 20.97 4.69 -17.06
CA ASP A 306 19.91 4.39 -18.05
C ASP A 306 20.18 3.11 -18.85
N LYS A 307 21.41 2.58 -18.80
CA LYS A 307 21.78 1.34 -19.48
C LYS A 307 21.64 0.16 -18.54
N LEU A 308 20.91 -0.87 -18.94
CA LEU A 308 20.63 -2.05 -18.13
C LEU A 308 21.90 -2.71 -17.56
N ALA A 309 22.98 -2.81 -18.36
CA ALA A 309 24.24 -3.39 -17.89
C ALA A 309 24.92 -2.56 -16.77
N GLU A 310 24.82 -1.22 -16.85
CA GLU A 310 25.37 -0.34 -15.82
C GLU A 310 24.50 -0.39 -14.55
N ILE A 311 23.16 -0.44 -14.71
CA ILE A 311 22.20 -0.61 -13.60
C ILE A 311 22.42 -1.95 -12.93
N ALA A 312 22.60 -3.06 -13.67
CA ALA A 312 22.86 -4.39 -13.15
C ALA A 312 24.11 -4.41 -12.29
N LYS A 313 25.21 -3.83 -12.77
CA LYS A 313 26.45 -3.71 -12.02
C LYS A 313 26.26 -2.87 -10.74
N ALA A 314 25.60 -1.72 -10.85
CA ALA A 314 25.34 -0.85 -9.71
C ALA A 314 24.40 -1.50 -8.66
N ALA A 315 23.42 -2.29 -9.10
CA ALA A 315 22.55 -3.06 -8.23
C ALA A 315 23.34 -4.12 -7.46
N TRP A 316 24.20 -4.89 -8.14
CA TRP A 316 25.08 -5.86 -7.52
C TRP A 316 26.04 -5.22 -6.49
N GLU A 317 26.59 -4.05 -6.80
CA GLU A 317 27.48 -3.28 -5.91
C GLU A 317 26.71 -2.59 -4.76
N GLY A 318 25.38 -2.69 -4.69
CA GLY A 318 24.57 -2.05 -3.66
C GLY A 318 24.51 -0.52 -3.76
N ARG A 319 24.85 0.05 -4.92
CA ARG A 319 24.90 1.51 -5.15
C ARG A 319 23.59 2.13 -5.56
N VAL A 320 22.57 1.35 -5.94
CA VAL A 320 21.29 1.88 -6.35
C VAL A 320 20.49 2.34 -5.15
N ALA A 321 20.09 3.61 -5.14
CA ALA A 321 19.18 4.20 -4.15
C ALA A 321 17.72 4.06 -4.58
N LEU A 322 17.43 4.31 -5.87
CA LEU A 322 16.11 4.25 -6.47
C LEU A 322 16.22 3.57 -7.83
N LEU A 323 15.36 2.59 -8.09
CA LEU A 323 15.16 1.96 -9.38
C LEU A 323 13.74 2.24 -9.86
N LEU A 324 13.64 2.81 -11.06
CA LEU A 324 12.38 2.99 -11.80
C LEU A 324 12.29 1.87 -12.84
N VAL A 325 11.16 1.16 -12.90
CA VAL A 325 10.94 0.06 -13.84
C VAL A 325 9.60 0.23 -14.53
N GLU A 326 9.57 0.10 -15.84
CA GLU A 326 8.36 0.15 -16.64
C GLU A 326 7.45 -1.07 -16.36
N ALA A 327 6.18 -0.82 -16.05
CA ALA A 327 5.25 -1.86 -15.58
C ALA A 327 4.99 -2.96 -16.62
N GLU A 328 4.77 -2.58 -17.88
CA GLU A 328 4.30 -3.50 -18.92
C GLU A 328 5.41 -4.03 -19.82
N ARG A 329 6.60 -3.45 -19.72
CA ARG A 329 7.74 -3.87 -20.51
C ARG A 329 8.41 -5.10 -19.93
N GLN A 330 8.76 -6.04 -20.80
CA GLN A 330 9.62 -7.19 -20.49
C GLN A 330 10.90 -7.06 -21.32
N VAL A 331 12.01 -7.41 -20.70
CA VAL A 331 13.32 -7.47 -21.37
C VAL A 331 13.85 -8.89 -21.19
N PRO A 332 13.73 -9.75 -22.22
CA PRO A 332 14.20 -11.14 -22.13
C PRO A 332 15.70 -11.19 -21.83
N GLY A 333 16.07 -12.02 -20.85
CA GLY A 333 17.47 -12.18 -20.45
C GLY A 333 17.62 -12.56 -19.00
N GLN A 334 18.84 -12.66 -18.54
CA GLN A 334 19.17 -13.10 -17.19
C GLN A 334 20.27 -12.22 -16.58
N LEU A 335 20.17 -11.97 -15.28
CA LEU A 335 21.17 -11.29 -14.49
C LEU A 335 21.95 -12.33 -13.66
N ASP A 336 23.26 -12.47 -13.93
CA ASP A 336 24.17 -13.20 -13.06
C ASP A 336 24.36 -12.40 -11.76
N LEU A 337 23.58 -12.75 -10.73
CA LEU A 337 23.57 -12.07 -9.44
C LEU A 337 24.91 -12.20 -8.69
N ASP A 338 25.73 -13.23 -9.00
CA ASP A 338 27.03 -13.42 -8.38
C ASP A 338 28.11 -12.51 -8.97
N LYS A 339 27.98 -12.14 -10.24
CA LYS A 339 28.97 -11.35 -10.99
C LYS A 339 28.47 -9.98 -11.43
N GLY A 340 27.19 -9.68 -11.23
CA GLY A 340 26.57 -8.43 -11.72
C GLY A 340 26.61 -8.30 -13.24
N ARG A 341 26.55 -9.43 -13.96
CA ARG A 341 26.60 -9.44 -15.44
C ARG A 341 25.21 -9.69 -16.02
N LEU A 342 24.88 -8.88 -16.99
CA LEU A 342 23.64 -8.97 -17.73
C LEU A 342 23.85 -9.82 -18.99
N LEU A 343 22.97 -10.80 -19.21
CA LEU A 343 22.85 -11.61 -20.41
C LEU A 343 21.49 -11.34 -21.04
N ILE A 344 21.45 -10.51 -22.09
CA ILE A 344 20.21 -10.24 -22.82
C ILE A 344 19.97 -11.38 -23.81
N ASP A 345 18.76 -11.90 -23.84
CA ASP A 345 18.35 -12.87 -24.83
C ASP A 345 17.87 -12.14 -26.09
N GLU A 346 18.65 -12.22 -27.17
CA GLU A 346 18.33 -11.64 -28.46
C GLU A 346 17.38 -12.50 -29.30
N THR A 347 17.02 -13.71 -28.83
CA THR A 347 16.13 -14.61 -29.58
C THR A 347 14.70 -14.15 -29.58
N GLY A 348 14.32 -13.25 -28.67
CA GLY A 348 12.95 -12.75 -28.52
C GLY A 348 12.01 -13.76 -27.90
N ASP A 349 12.53 -14.71 -27.12
CA ASP A 349 11.73 -15.68 -26.39
C ASP A 349 10.96 -14.95 -25.26
N GLU A 350 9.64 -14.86 -25.43
CA GLU A 350 8.74 -14.27 -24.43
C GLU A 350 8.69 -15.07 -23.10
N GLN A 351 9.23 -16.30 -23.12
CA GLN A 351 9.31 -17.16 -21.93
C GLN A 351 10.64 -17.04 -21.18
N ALA A 352 11.61 -16.30 -21.74
CA ALA A 352 12.86 -16.02 -21.06
C ALA A 352 12.62 -15.19 -19.77
N PRO A 353 13.48 -15.32 -18.75
CA PRO A 353 13.43 -14.48 -17.57
C PRO A 353 13.43 -12.99 -17.92
N ASP A 354 12.76 -12.17 -17.12
CA ASP A 354 12.68 -10.72 -17.32
C ASP A 354 13.79 -10.02 -16.52
N VAL A 355 14.75 -9.46 -17.23
CA VAL A 355 15.84 -8.68 -16.63
C VAL A 355 15.33 -7.59 -15.69
N LEU A 356 14.21 -6.98 -16.01
CA LEU A 356 13.64 -5.92 -15.18
C LEU A 356 13.19 -6.45 -13.81
N ASP A 357 12.64 -7.68 -13.77
CA ASP A 357 12.27 -8.32 -12.51
C ASP A 357 13.50 -8.73 -11.68
N GLU A 358 14.55 -9.22 -12.34
CA GLU A 358 15.80 -9.55 -11.67
C GLU A 358 16.50 -8.31 -11.10
N LEU A 359 16.45 -7.18 -11.78
CA LEU A 359 16.92 -5.90 -11.25
C LEU A 359 16.12 -5.44 -10.03
N ILE A 360 14.80 -5.64 -10.03
CA ILE A 360 13.94 -5.39 -8.88
C ILE A 360 14.42 -6.18 -7.67
N LEU A 361 14.63 -7.48 -7.84
CA LEU A 361 15.11 -8.37 -6.78
C LEU A 361 16.48 -7.93 -6.25
N ALA A 362 17.44 -7.68 -7.14
CA ALA A 362 18.79 -7.27 -6.78
C ALA A 362 18.80 -5.97 -5.97
N VAL A 363 18.07 -4.95 -6.44
CA VAL A 363 18.00 -3.63 -5.76
C VAL A 363 17.28 -3.73 -4.42
N THR A 364 16.19 -4.49 -4.35
CA THR A 364 15.42 -4.64 -3.10
C THR A 364 16.22 -5.38 -2.04
N ARG A 365 16.96 -6.44 -2.39
CA ARG A 365 17.84 -7.17 -1.47
C ARG A 365 18.95 -6.29 -0.89
N GLN A 366 19.42 -5.30 -1.64
CA GLN A 366 20.40 -4.30 -1.21
C GLN A 366 19.80 -3.07 -0.51
N GLY A 367 18.48 -3.10 -0.21
CA GLY A 367 17.79 -2.02 0.47
C GLY A 367 17.61 -0.75 -0.37
N GLY A 368 17.60 -0.87 -1.68
CA GLY A 368 17.20 0.18 -2.60
C GLY A 368 15.68 0.27 -2.74
N GLU A 369 15.21 1.47 -3.04
CA GLU A 369 13.80 1.72 -3.35
C GLU A 369 13.50 1.31 -4.79
N VAL A 370 12.37 0.63 -5.02
CA VAL A 370 11.91 0.27 -6.37
C VAL A 370 10.55 0.87 -6.62
N VAL A 371 10.38 1.54 -7.75
CA VAL A 371 9.10 2.09 -8.20
C VAL A 371 8.76 1.53 -9.57
N VAL A 372 7.65 0.81 -9.64
CA VAL A 372 7.09 0.32 -10.90
C VAL A 372 6.25 1.45 -11.49
N VAL A 373 6.73 1.98 -12.63
CA VAL A 373 6.11 3.13 -13.31
C VAL A 373 4.97 2.63 -14.18
N PRO A 374 3.73 3.02 -13.91
CA PRO A 374 2.58 2.60 -14.70
C PRO A 374 2.55 3.29 -16.08
N PRO A 375 1.83 2.73 -17.07
CA PRO A 375 1.86 3.20 -18.47
C PRO A 375 1.31 4.62 -18.66
N GLU A 376 0.61 5.18 -17.68
CA GLU A 376 0.13 6.57 -17.70
C GLU A 376 1.27 7.58 -17.54
N HIS A 377 2.45 7.14 -17.09
CA HIS A 377 3.65 7.95 -16.93
C HIS A 377 4.71 7.56 -17.93
N VAL A 378 5.38 8.57 -18.50
CA VAL A 378 6.45 8.33 -19.48
C VAL A 378 7.75 8.00 -18.77
N MET A 379 8.31 6.85 -19.08
CA MET A 379 9.65 6.48 -18.61
C MET A 379 10.72 7.43 -19.17
N PRO A 380 11.71 7.82 -18.37
CA PRO A 380 12.78 8.72 -18.82
C PRO A 380 13.81 8.04 -19.74
N THR A 381 13.67 6.73 -20.00
CA THR A 381 14.61 5.90 -20.76
C THR A 381 13.89 4.95 -21.71
N ASP A 382 14.57 4.57 -22.78
CA ASP A 382 14.05 3.59 -23.75
C ASP A 382 14.38 2.14 -23.38
N THR A 383 15.11 1.91 -22.28
CA THR A 383 15.53 0.57 -21.83
C THR A 383 14.52 -0.12 -20.92
N GLY A 384 13.50 0.62 -20.45
CA GLY A 384 12.49 0.14 -19.49
C GLY A 384 12.95 0.20 -18.03
N ALA A 385 14.18 0.64 -17.77
CA ALA A 385 14.66 0.90 -16.41
C ALA A 385 15.50 2.19 -16.34
N ALA A 386 15.46 2.85 -15.18
CA ALA A 386 16.28 4.00 -14.84
C ALA A 386 16.68 3.91 -13.37
N ALA A 387 17.92 4.26 -13.03
CA ALA A 387 18.39 4.18 -11.67
C ALA A 387 19.03 5.47 -11.16
N VAL A 388 18.86 5.74 -9.87
CA VAL A 388 19.58 6.78 -9.13
C VAL A 388 20.56 6.12 -8.18
N CYS A 389 21.81 6.48 -8.26
CA CYS A 389 22.86 5.99 -7.37
C CYS A 389 22.91 6.79 -6.07
N ARG A 390 23.37 6.10 -4.99
CA ARG A 390 23.56 6.71 -3.66
C ARG A 390 24.71 7.72 -3.68
N PHE A 391 25.74 7.42 -4.47
CA PHE A 391 26.97 8.21 -4.64
C PHE A 391 27.54 8.03 -6.03
#